data_2ed8b47db995c982595fadde81300285
#
_entry.id   2ed8b47db995c982595fadde81300285
#
_cell.length_a   1.000
_cell.length_b   1.000
_cell.length_c   1.000
_cell.angle_alpha   90.00
_cell.angle_beta   90.00
_cell.angle_gamma   90.00
#
_symmetry.space_group_name_H-M   'P 1'
#
loop_
_entity.id
_entity.type
_entity.pdbx_description
1 polymer ?
#
loop_
_entity_poly.entity_id
_entity_poly.type
_entity_poly.pdbx_seq_one_letter_code
_entity_poly.pdbx_strand_id
1 'polypeptide(L)'
;VGNSRGNTWSRRHQVLTTTQDEFWAFSFDEMAKYDLPAMISFIEQKTGQKQLYYIGHSQGTTIGFIAFSTMPELAQKIKVFIALSPVTTVIFSQSPFRKLSVFSDSGLKVGLHYVLHSQNGFLWGLTQTWYVGMDLQRVLLRAKALAMPCSAGPGEMWDVLVSLQSRFDVYMGHNPAGSSVQNIIHWLQTGAPFYDVQDMEVPTAIWNAGRDCLADPRDTALLLPQVRNLVHHKLIPHWNHMDFVLGLDAYEVLYREILDVMKKHL
;
A
#
# COMPACT_ATOMS: atom_id res chain seq x y z
N VAL A 1 12.18 4.56 4.95
CA VAL A 1 10.80 4.39 4.48
C VAL A 1 10.39 5.69 3.79
N GLY A 2 9.89 5.58 2.54
CA GLY A 2 9.38 6.71 1.80
C GLY A 2 8.00 7.14 2.28
N ASN A 3 7.68 8.44 2.13
CA ASN A 3 6.37 9.01 2.40
C ASN A 3 5.84 9.67 1.13
N SER A 4 4.76 9.16 0.57
CA SER A 4 4.11 9.78 -0.58
C SER A 4 3.39 11.06 -0.21
N ARG A 5 3.18 11.93 -1.20
CA ARG A 5 2.47 13.21 -1.05
C ARG A 5 1.12 13.05 -0.34
N GLY A 6 0.74 14.03 0.45
CA GLY A 6 -0.54 14.08 1.16
C GLY A 6 -0.61 13.23 2.43
N ASN A 7 0.37 12.36 2.72
CA ASN A 7 0.37 11.68 4.00
C ASN A 7 0.76 12.64 5.14
N THR A 8 0.58 12.23 6.38
CA THR A 8 0.80 13.06 7.58
C THR A 8 2.17 13.73 7.62
N TRP A 9 3.21 13.10 7.06
CA TRP A 9 4.58 13.61 7.07
C TRP A 9 4.99 14.33 5.78
N SER A 10 4.13 14.34 4.72
CA SER A 10 4.40 14.90 3.40
C SER A 10 3.30 15.88 2.96
N ARG A 11 2.92 16.83 3.85
CA ARG A 11 1.88 17.85 3.60
C ARG A 11 2.43 19.23 3.29
N ARG A 12 3.74 19.38 3.14
CA ARG A 12 4.33 20.66 2.73
C ARG A 12 4.31 20.79 1.22
N HIS A 13 3.83 21.94 0.73
CA HIS A 13 3.84 22.31 -0.68
C HIS A 13 4.35 23.75 -0.81
N GLN A 14 4.97 24.11 -1.96
CA GLN A 14 5.56 25.44 -2.15
C GLN A 14 4.53 26.55 -2.20
N VAL A 15 3.36 26.31 -2.79
CA VAL A 15 2.32 27.31 -3.05
C VAL A 15 0.92 26.89 -2.62
N LEU A 16 0.64 25.60 -2.46
CA LEU A 16 -0.68 25.09 -2.08
C LEU A 16 -0.74 24.78 -0.60
N THR A 17 -1.93 24.93 -0.02
CA THR A 17 -2.24 24.52 1.35
C THR A 17 -3.15 23.29 1.36
N THR A 18 -3.16 22.55 2.45
CA THR A 18 -4.02 21.36 2.62
C THR A 18 -5.52 21.68 2.64
N THR A 19 -5.91 22.95 2.67
CA THR A 19 -7.30 23.41 2.59
C THR A 19 -7.78 23.62 1.16
N GLN A 20 -6.90 23.54 0.18
CA GLN A 20 -7.20 23.72 -1.24
C GLN A 20 -7.38 22.36 -1.92
N ASP A 21 -8.39 22.23 -2.78
CA ASP A 21 -8.69 20.99 -3.49
C ASP A 21 -7.55 20.58 -4.43
N GLU A 22 -6.85 21.56 -5.03
CA GLU A 22 -5.72 21.33 -5.91
C GLU A 22 -4.54 20.62 -5.20
N PHE A 23 -4.39 20.82 -3.89
CA PHE A 23 -3.40 20.08 -3.10
C PHE A 23 -3.65 18.56 -3.13
N TRP A 24 -4.92 18.17 -3.18
CA TRP A 24 -5.35 16.77 -3.15
C TRP A 24 -5.63 16.17 -4.53
N ALA A 25 -5.35 16.92 -5.60
CA ALA A 25 -5.52 16.47 -6.98
C ALA A 25 -4.38 15.53 -7.40
N PHE A 26 -4.30 14.35 -6.79
CA PHE A 26 -3.32 13.32 -7.08
C PHE A 26 -3.84 11.91 -6.78
N SER A 27 -3.24 10.92 -7.42
CA SER A 27 -3.45 9.50 -7.18
C SER A 27 -2.11 8.78 -7.09
N PHE A 28 -2.11 7.45 -7.15
CA PHE A 28 -0.90 6.64 -7.26
C PHE A 28 -0.10 6.92 -8.55
N ASP A 29 -0.72 7.47 -9.59
CA ASP A 29 -0.02 7.88 -10.81
C ASP A 29 0.98 9.00 -10.54
N GLU A 30 0.55 10.07 -9.87
CA GLU A 30 1.43 11.17 -9.47
C GLU A 30 2.49 10.70 -8.48
N MET A 31 2.16 9.75 -7.59
CA MET A 31 3.14 9.16 -6.68
C MET A 31 4.22 8.38 -7.44
N ALA A 32 3.83 7.63 -8.48
CA ALA A 32 4.77 6.90 -9.32
C ALA A 32 5.62 7.82 -10.18
N LYS A 33 5.01 8.85 -10.77
CA LYS A 33 5.64 9.75 -11.73
C LYS A 33 6.57 10.76 -11.09
N TYR A 34 6.26 11.21 -9.88
CA TYR A 34 6.98 12.30 -9.23
C TYR A 34 7.58 11.94 -7.87
N ASP A 35 6.83 11.28 -6.99
CA ASP A 35 7.29 11.04 -5.61
C ASP A 35 8.40 10.00 -5.57
N LEU A 36 8.21 8.86 -6.22
CA LEU A 36 9.21 7.80 -6.23
C LEU A 36 10.53 8.24 -6.89
N PRO A 37 10.54 8.89 -8.08
CA PRO A 37 11.78 9.41 -8.65
C PRO A 37 12.47 10.42 -7.75
N ALA A 38 11.72 11.30 -7.09
CA ALA A 38 12.29 12.28 -6.16
C ALA A 38 12.96 11.61 -4.96
N MET A 39 12.31 10.57 -4.38
CA MET A 39 12.88 9.80 -3.29
C MET A 39 14.17 9.07 -3.71
N ILE A 40 14.17 8.41 -4.85
CA ILE A 40 15.36 7.69 -5.37
C ILE A 40 16.50 8.68 -5.62
N SER A 41 16.23 9.80 -6.27
CA SER A 41 17.23 10.85 -6.53
C SER A 41 17.80 11.42 -5.24
N PHE A 42 16.97 11.65 -4.23
CA PHE A 42 17.42 12.10 -2.92
C PHE A 42 18.34 11.08 -2.23
N ILE A 43 17.98 9.79 -2.28
CA ILE A 43 18.81 8.72 -1.71
C ILE A 43 20.15 8.65 -2.43
N GLU A 44 20.15 8.69 -3.77
CA GLU A 44 21.37 8.71 -4.58
C GLU A 44 22.29 9.87 -4.20
N GLN A 45 21.74 11.08 -4.07
CA GLN A 45 22.50 12.27 -3.67
C GLN A 45 23.08 12.15 -2.26
N LYS A 46 22.33 11.55 -1.32
CA LYS A 46 22.77 11.43 0.08
C LYS A 46 23.77 10.31 0.31
N THR A 47 23.67 9.22 -0.42
CA THR A 47 24.46 8.00 -0.19
C THR A 47 25.56 7.79 -1.21
N GLY A 48 25.48 8.44 -2.39
CA GLY A 48 26.35 8.18 -3.53
C GLY A 48 26.07 6.85 -4.25
N GLN A 49 25.13 6.04 -3.76
CA GLN A 49 24.77 4.75 -4.33
C GLN A 49 24.01 4.96 -5.64
N LYS A 50 24.47 4.30 -6.70
CA LYS A 50 23.87 4.40 -8.05
C LYS A 50 22.75 3.40 -8.28
N GLN A 51 22.74 2.31 -7.53
CA GLN A 51 21.72 1.27 -7.60
C GLN A 51 21.17 0.95 -6.20
N LEU A 52 19.89 0.69 -6.15
CA LEU A 52 19.12 0.49 -4.93
C LEU A 52 18.26 -0.78 -5.07
N TYR A 53 17.76 -1.27 -3.94
CA TYR A 53 16.64 -2.21 -3.90
C TYR A 53 15.37 -1.44 -3.61
N TYR A 54 14.29 -1.77 -4.30
CA TYR A 54 12.98 -1.19 -4.01
C TYR A 54 12.06 -2.27 -3.44
N ILE A 55 11.52 -2.01 -2.26
CA ILE A 55 10.53 -2.89 -1.61
C ILE A 55 9.22 -2.13 -1.56
N GLY A 56 8.22 -2.60 -2.29
CA GLY A 56 6.86 -2.08 -2.26
C GLY A 56 5.91 -3.05 -1.58
N HIS A 57 5.00 -2.55 -0.76
CA HIS A 57 3.87 -3.29 -0.22
C HIS A 57 2.56 -2.66 -0.69
N SER A 58 1.59 -3.49 -1.11
CA SER A 58 0.27 -3.00 -1.51
C SER A 58 0.35 -1.92 -2.62
N GLN A 59 -0.20 -0.72 -2.43
CA GLN A 59 -0.08 0.40 -3.36
C GLN A 59 1.38 0.75 -3.72
N GLY A 60 2.35 0.49 -2.82
CA GLY A 60 3.76 0.66 -3.13
C GLY A 60 4.23 -0.24 -4.28
N THR A 61 3.61 -1.39 -4.47
CA THR A 61 3.91 -2.26 -5.63
C THR A 61 3.36 -1.67 -6.93
N THR A 62 2.15 -1.11 -6.90
CA THR A 62 1.54 -0.40 -8.04
C THR A 62 2.42 0.76 -8.48
N ILE A 63 2.85 1.59 -7.53
CA ILE A 63 3.78 2.71 -7.77
C ILE A 63 5.08 2.20 -8.43
N GLY A 64 5.62 1.08 -7.94
CA GLY A 64 6.81 0.45 -8.51
C GLY A 64 6.59 -0.05 -9.94
N PHE A 65 5.52 -0.81 -10.19
CA PHE A 65 5.19 -1.30 -11.53
C PHE A 65 5.01 -0.18 -12.54
N ILE A 66 4.26 0.88 -12.19
CA ILE A 66 4.08 2.06 -13.03
C ILE A 66 5.43 2.74 -13.32
N ALA A 67 6.18 3.05 -12.28
CA ALA A 67 7.41 3.80 -12.41
C ALA A 67 8.47 3.06 -13.24
N PHE A 68 8.62 1.76 -13.00
CA PHE A 68 9.68 0.99 -13.66
C PHE A 68 9.31 0.49 -15.06
N SER A 69 8.01 0.43 -15.40
CA SER A 69 7.59 0.17 -16.79
C SER A 69 7.58 1.43 -17.66
N THR A 70 7.36 2.63 -17.08
CA THR A 70 7.23 3.88 -17.83
C THR A 70 8.49 4.73 -17.84
N MET A 71 9.44 4.50 -16.93
CA MET A 71 10.67 5.28 -16.79
C MET A 71 11.92 4.37 -16.77
N PRO A 72 12.43 3.96 -17.94
CA PRO A 72 13.56 3.04 -18.04
C PRO A 72 14.83 3.53 -17.34
N GLU A 73 15.10 4.84 -17.33
CA GLU A 73 16.25 5.42 -16.63
C GLU A 73 16.15 5.27 -15.10
N LEU A 74 14.92 5.33 -14.57
CA LEU A 74 14.68 5.06 -13.17
C LEU A 74 14.80 3.57 -12.85
N ALA A 75 14.27 2.72 -13.74
CA ALA A 75 14.32 1.28 -13.63
C ALA A 75 15.76 0.75 -13.55
N GLN A 76 16.70 1.31 -14.31
CA GLN A 76 18.13 0.95 -14.30
C GLN A 76 18.81 1.20 -12.94
N LYS A 77 18.23 2.05 -12.10
CA LYS A 77 18.73 2.30 -10.73
C LYS A 77 18.28 1.24 -9.74
N ILE A 78 17.44 0.29 -10.14
CA ILE A 78 16.89 -0.73 -9.26
C ILE A 78 17.51 -2.09 -9.57
N LYS A 79 18.24 -2.64 -8.59
CA LYS A 79 18.82 -3.98 -8.68
C LYS A 79 17.76 -5.08 -8.68
N VAL A 80 16.81 -4.98 -7.74
CA VAL A 80 15.66 -5.87 -7.61
C VAL A 80 14.47 -5.08 -7.10
N PHE A 81 13.33 -5.28 -7.72
CA PHE A 81 12.03 -4.87 -7.22
C PHE A 81 11.41 -6.01 -6.42
N ILE A 82 11.17 -5.79 -5.14
CA ILE A 82 10.55 -6.72 -4.20
C ILE A 82 9.11 -6.27 -4.01
N ALA A 83 8.17 -7.03 -4.57
CA ALA A 83 6.75 -6.74 -4.55
C ALA A 83 6.03 -7.63 -3.53
N LEU A 84 5.55 -7.01 -2.46
CA LEU A 84 4.85 -7.66 -1.36
C LEU A 84 3.35 -7.40 -1.48
N SER A 85 2.56 -8.45 -1.57
CA SER A 85 1.10 -8.37 -1.77
C SER A 85 0.75 -7.41 -2.92
N PRO A 86 1.21 -7.72 -4.17
CA PRO A 86 1.14 -6.79 -5.28
C PRO A 86 -0.30 -6.50 -5.69
N VAL A 87 -0.58 -5.22 -5.97
CA VAL A 87 -1.86 -4.77 -6.49
C VAL A 87 -1.63 -4.10 -7.84
N THR A 88 -1.95 -4.79 -8.93
CA THR A 88 -1.98 -4.24 -10.29
C THR A 88 -3.39 -4.16 -10.84
N THR A 89 -4.27 -5.03 -10.35
CA THR A 89 -5.71 -5.04 -10.61
C THR A 89 -6.46 -5.31 -9.32
N VAL A 90 -7.73 -4.98 -9.29
CA VAL A 90 -8.65 -5.26 -8.17
C VAL A 90 -9.90 -6.01 -8.63
N ILE A 91 -9.78 -6.79 -9.71
CA ILE A 91 -10.90 -7.49 -10.37
C ILE A 91 -11.53 -8.48 -9.41
N PHE A 92 -10.72 -9.24 -8.68
CA PHE A 92 -11.17 -10.27 -7.74
C PHE A 92 -11.17 -9.80 -6.29
N SER A 93 -10.75 -8.56 -6.01
CA SER A 93 -10.76 -8.01 -4.66
C SER A 93 -12.13 -8.18 -3.99
N GLN A 94 -12.12 -8.72 -2.78
CA GLN A 94 -13.31 -8.91 -1.94
C GLN A 94 -13.47 -7.82 -0.89
N SER A 95 -12.64 -6.79 -0.96
CA SER A 95 -12.65 -5.67 -0.02
C SER A 95 -14.02 -4.96 0.00
N PRO A 96 -14.53 -4.61 1.19
CA PRO A 96 -15.73 -3.78 1.32
C PRO A 96 -15.63 -2.45 0.56
N PHE A 97 -14.43 -1.92 0.34
CA PHE A 97 -14.21 -0.72 -0.48
C PHE A 97 -14.73 -0.87 -1.91
N ARG A 98 -14.68 -2.09 -2.48
CA ARG A 98 -15.26 -2.35 -3.79
C ARG A 98 -16.77 -2.06 -3.88
N LYS A 99 -17.50 -2.20 -2.77
CA LYS A 99 -18.94 -1.86 -2.73
C LYS A 99 -19.20 -0.36 -2.94
N LEU A 100 -18.20 0.48 -2.73
CA LEU A 100 -18.28 1.92 -2.98
C LEU A 100 -18.25 2.24 -4.48
N SER A 101 -17.76 1.34 -5.33
CA SER A 101 -17.72 1.54 -6.79
C SER A 101 -19.11 1.65 -7.45
N VAL A 102 -20.19 1.27 -6.75
CA VAL A 102 -21.58 1.43 -7.24
C VAL A 102 -22.07 2.88 -7.16
N PHE A 103 -21.37 3.73 -6.42
CA PHE A 103 -21.71 5.16 -6.36
C PHE A 103 -21.06 5.89 -7.54
N SER A 104 -21.75 6.92 -8.04
CA SER A 104 -21.18 7.80 -9.06
C SER A 104 -19.94 8.52 -8.54
N ASP A 105 -19.00 8.89 -9.42
CA ASP A 105 -17.80 9.64 -9.06
C ASP A 105 -18.12 10.91 -8.28
N SER A 106 -19.20 11.62 -8.63
CA SER A 106 -19.67 12.80 -7.93
C SER A 106 -20.16 12.48 -6.52
N GLY A 107 -20.92 11.40 -6.36
CA GLY A 107 -21.40 10.93 -5.06
C GLY A 107 -20.26 10.48 -4.16
N LEU A 108 -19.26 9.77 -4.72
CA LEU A 108 -18.05 9.37 -4.02
C LEU A 108 -17.20 10.58 -3.61
N LYS A 109 -17.01 11.56 -4.50
CA LYS A 109 -16.28 12.79 -4.20
C LYS A 109 -16.91 13.54 -3.04
N VAL A 110 -18.21 13.74 -3.06
CA VAL A 110 -18.94 14.42 -1.99
C VAL A 110 -18.89 13.63 -0.70
N GLY A 111 -19.21 12.35 -0.73
CA GLY A 111 -19.22 11.49 0.47
C GLY A 111 -17.85 11.33 1.10
N LEU A 112 -16.81 11.04 0.31
CA LEU A 112 -15.44 10.88 0.77
C LEU A 112 -14.82 12.23 1.17
N HIS A 113 -15.10 13.31 0.45
CA HIS A 113 -14.70 14.67 0.85
C HIS A 113 -15.25 15.01 2.22
N TYR A 114 -16.56 14.79 2.46
CA TYR A 114 -17.18 15.02 3.75
C TYR A 114 -16.56 14.16 4.86
N VAL A 115 -16.25 12.88 4.57
CA VAL A 115 -15.65 11.96 5.54
C VAL A 115 -14.18 12.28 5.83
N LEU A 116 -13.41 12.70 4.82
CA LEU A 116 -11.96 12.88 4.94
C LEU A 116 -11.53 14.32 5.23
N HIS A 117 -12.33 15.33 4.84
CA HIS A 117 -11.99 16.76 4.98
C HIS A 117 -12.72 17.49 6.10
N SER A 118 -13.83 16.96 6.62
CA SER A 118 -14.42 17.61 7.77
C SER A 118 -13.41 17.52 8.93
N GLN A 119 -13.11 18.66 9.57
CA GLN A 119 -12.29 18.67 10.80
C GLN A 119 -12.91 17.82 11.92
N ASN A 120 -14.18 17.44 11.75
CA ASN A 120 -14.93 16.44 12.50
C ASN A 120 -15.18 15.17 11.69
N GLY A 121 -14.45 14.94 10.60
CA GLY A 121 -14.63 13.80 9.73
C GLY A 121 -14.48 12.48 10.48
N PHE A 122 -15.39 11.57 10.22
CA PHE A 122 -15.52 10.29 10.93
C PHE A 122 -14.19 9.52 11.03
N LEU A 123 -13.31 9.57 10.03
CA LEU A 123 -11.97 8.96 10.08
C LEU A 123 -10.94 9.82 10.84
N TRP A 124 -10.99 11.14 10.71
CA TRP A 124 -10.15 12.04 11.53
C TRP A 124 -10.61 12.06 12.99
N GLY A 125 -11.91 12.12 13.22
CA GLY A 125 -12.51 11.97 14.55
C GLY A 125 -12.25 10.59 15.15
N LEU A 126 -12.19 9.52 14.34
CA LEU A 126 -11.78 8.19 14.79
C LEU A 126 -10.32 8.17 15.26
N THR A 127 -9.41 8.85 14.61
CA THR A 127 -7.99 8.88 15.03
C THR A 127 -7.74 9.82 16.21
N GLN A 128 -8.43 10.95 16.33
CA GLN A 128 -8.25 11.92 17.42
C GLN A 128 -9.09 11.60 18.68
N THR A 129 -10.32 11.13 18.54
CA THR A 129 -11.16 10.74 19.69
C THR A 129 -10.77 9.40 20.31
N TRP A 130 -9.87 8.65 19.68
CA TRP A 130 -9.42 7.37 20.21
C TRP A 130 -8.39 7.51 21.34
N TYR A 131 -7.72 8.66 21.44
CA TYR A 131 -6.73 8.89 22.48
C TYR A 131 -7.31 9.30 23.84
N VAL A 132 -8.57 9.67 23.91
CA VAL A 132 -9.18 10.17 25.16
C VAL A 132 -10.37 9.29 25.55
N GLY A 133 -10.11 8.28 26.37
CA GLY A 133 -11.12 7.64 27.21
C GLY A 133 -11.99 6.55 26.58
N MET A 134 -11.57 5.85 25.53
CA MET A 134 -12.32 4.72 24.99
C MET A 134 -11.87 3.38 25.57
N ASP A 135 -12.85 2.58 25.97
CA ASP A 135 -12.70 1.20 26.37
C ASP A 135 -11.96 0.38 25.30
N LEU A 136 -10.88 -0.29 25.71
CA LEU A 136 -10.02 -1.13 24.88
C LEU A 136 -10.83 -2.14 24.03
N GLN A 137 -11.95 -2.65 24.56
CA GLN A 137 -12.86 -3.54 23.84
C GLN A 137 -13.54 -2.86 22.63
N ARG A 138 -13.92 -1.59 22.73
CA ARG A 138 -14.53 -0.84 21.62
C ARG A 138 -13.49 -0.46 20.56
N VAL A 139 -12.26 -0.20 20.99
CA VAL A 139 -11.11 0.02 20.09
C VAL A 139 -10.78 -1.26 19.32
N LEU A 140 -10.70 -2.39 19.99
CA LEU A 140 -10.48 -3.71 19.38
C LEU A 140 -11.61 -4.11 18.44
N LEU A 141 -12.88 -3.83 18.78
CA LEU A 141 -14.04 -4.09 17.92
C LEU A 141 -14.02 -3.24 16.64
N ARG A 142 -13.50 -2.01 16.69
CA ARG A 142 -13.39 -1.12 15.52
C ARG A 142 -12.11 -1.35 14.71
N ALA A 143 -11.01 -1.69 15.34
CA ALA A 143 -9.82 -2.22 14.67
C ALA A 143 -10.17 -3.50 13.88
N LYS A 144 -11.07 -4.34 14.40
CA LYS A 144 -11.70 -5.44 13.64
C LYS A 144 -12.36 -4.97 12.35
N ALA A 145 -13.10 -3.87 12.36
CA ALA A 145 -13.81 -3.37 11.18
C ALA A 145 -12.89 -2.77 10.14
N LEU A 146 -11.71 -2.26 10.52
CA LEU A 146 -10.71 -1.67 9.61
C LEU A 146 -9.65 -2.67 9.16
N ALA A 147 -9.27 -3.62 10.03
CA ALA A 147 -8.27 -4.65 9.71
C ALA A 147 -8.87 -5.94 9.13
N MET A 148 -10.19 -6.09 9.15
CA MET A 148 -10.90 -7.31 8.75
C MET A 148 -11.88 -7.09 7.60
N PRO A 149 -11.42 -6.99 6.38
CA PRO A 149 -12.32 -7.17 5.26
C PRO A 149 -12.61 -8.63 4.94
N CYS A 150 -11.88 -9.62 5.46
CA CYS A 150 -11.92 -10.97 4.94
C CYS A 150 -11.82 -12.04 6.01
N SER A 151 -12.83 -12.84 6.08
CA SER A 151 -12.97 -14.22 6.57
C SER A 151 -11.81 -14.82 7.43
N ALA A 152 -11.24 -14.08 8.37
CA ALA A 152 -10.38 -14.67 9.37
C ALA A 152 -11.25 -15.46 10.36
N GLY A 153 -10.95 -16.74 10.56
CA GLY A 153 -11.60 -17.56 11.58
C GLY A 153 -11.32 -17.02 12.99
N PRO A 154 -12.11 -17.40 14.02
CA PRO A 154 -11.96 -16.89 15.39
C PRO A 154 -10.56 -17.08 16.00
N GLY A 155 -9.81 -18.10 15.61
CA GLY A 155 -8.44 -18.37 16.09
C GLY A 155 -7.39 -17.45 15.49
N GLU A 156 -7.49 -17.17 14.19
CA GLU A 156 -6.52 -16.34 13.45
C GLU A 156 -6.62 -14.86 13.85
N MET A 157 -7.81 -14.44 14.27
CA MET A 157 -8.04 -13.11 14.81
C MET A 157 -7.30 -12.90 16.13
N TRP A 158 -7.12 -13.96 16.91
CA TRP A 158 -6.45 -13.91 18.20
C TRP A 158 -4.95 -13.63 18.03
N ASP A 159 -4.29 -14.24 17.04
CA ASP A 159 -2.88 -14.04 16.78
C ASP A 159 -2.56 -12.63 16.26
N VAL A 160 -3.40 -12.08 15.38
CA VAL A 160 -3.32 -10.68 14.95
C VAL A 160 -3.57 -9.72 16.13
N LEU A 161 -4.53 -10.02 17.01
CA LEU A 161 -4.83 -9.21 18.18
C LEU A 161 -3.70 -9.25 19.22
N VAL A 162 -3.05 -10.40 19.43
CA VAL A 162 -1.91 -10.54 20.33
C VAL A 162 -0.69 -9.77 19.79
N SER A 163 -0.43 -9.83 18.47
CA SER A 163 0.66 -9.05 17.85
C SER A 163 0.38 -7.54 17.90
N LEU A 164 -0.87 -7.14 17.68
CA LEU A 164 -1.31 -5.75 17.79
C LEU A 164 -1.24 -5.24 19.23
N GLN A 165 -1.49 -6.10 20.24
CA GLN A 165 -1.60 -5.68 21.64
C GLN A 165 -0.29 -5.12 22.20
N SER A 166 0.86 -5.68 21.81
CA SER A 166 2.18 -5.24 22.31
C SER A 166 2.71 -3.96 21.63
N ARG A 167 2.22 -3.61 20.42
CA ARG A 167 2.67 -2.45 19.63
C ARG A 167 1.54 -1.64 19.04
N PHE A 168 0.33 -1.83 19.55
CA PHE A 168 -0.88 -1.20 19.05
C PHE A 168 -0.77 0.32 18.96
N ASP A 169 -0.25 0.95 20.02
CA ASP A 169 -0.08 2.41 20.08
C ASP A 169 0.83 2.92 18.97
N VAL A 170 1.91 2.19 18.66
CA VAL A 170 2.83 2.55 17.60
C VAL A 170 2.16 2.43 16.24
N TYR A 171 1.45 1.32 15.99
CA TYR A 171 0.77 1.12 14.72
C TYR A 171 -0.36 2.12 14.49
N MET A 172 -1.18 2.36 15.52
CA MET A 172 -2.28 3.32 15.44
C MET A 172 -1.82 4.77 15.38
N GLY A 173 -0.68 5.09 15.99
CA GLY A 173 -0.06 6.42 15.88
C GLY A 173 0.46 6.76 14.48
N HIS A 174 0.66 5.73 13.62
CA HIS A 174 1.21 5.90 12.28
C HIS A 174 0.22 5.51 11.17
N ASN A 175 -0.91 4.92 11.49
CA ASN A 175 -1.91 4.48 10.52
C ASN A 175 -3.33 4.89 10.96
N PRO A 176 -4.16 5.37 10.02
CA PRO A 176 -3.82 5.68 8.63
C PRO A 176 -2.97 6.95 8.50
N ALA A 177 -2.00 6.93 7.58
CA ALA A 177 -1.14 8.09 7.31
C ALA A 177 -1.80 9.14 6.40
N GLY A 178 -2.89 8.79 5.75
CA GLY A 178 -3.68 9.66 4.88
C GLY A 178 -3.27 9.59 3.40
N SER A 179 -4.23 9.89 2.53
CA SER A 179 -4.09 9.99 1.08
C SER A 179 -5.17 10.92 0.54
N SER A 180 -5.22 11.12 -0.79
CA SER A 180 -6.27 11.92 -1.45
C SER A 180 -7.54 11.09 -1.69
N VAL A 181 -8.67 11.79 -1.79
CA VAL A 181 -9.94 11.19 -2.24
C VAL A 181 -9.81 10.70 -3.68
N GLN A 182 -9.11 11.44 -4.54
CA GLN A 182 -8.86 11.05 -5.92
C GLN A 182 -8.13 9.71 -6.02
N ASN A 183 -7.17 9.44 -5.13
CA ASN A 183 -6.48 8.15 -5.10
C ASN A 183 -7.44 7.00 -4.78
N ILE A 184 -8.36 7.19 -3.83
CA ILE A 184 -9.39 6.18 -3.50
C ILE A 184 -10.32 5.96 -4.68
N ILE A 185 -10.78 7.04 -5.33
CA ILE A 185 -11.66 6.96 -6.51
C ILE A 185 -10.94 6.21 -7.64
N HIS A 186 -9.67 6.48 -7.87
CA HIS A 186 -8.88 5.79 -8.90
C HIS A 186 -8.85 4.27 -8.66
N TRP A 187 -8.67 3.82 -7.42
CA TRP A 187 -8.79 2.40 -7.07
C TRP A 187 -10.20 1.81 -7.29
N LEU A 188 -11.24 2.62 -7.14
CA LEU A 188 -12.63 2.18 -7.31
C LEU A 188 -13.07 2.18 -8.78
N GLN A 189 -12.48 3.01 -9.61
CA GLN A 189 -12.66 3.02 -11.05
C GLN A 189 -11.93 1.80 -11.62
N THR A 190 -12.54 0.69 -11.61
CA THR A 190 -12.16 -0.68 -11.96
C THR A 190 -11.40 -0.92 -13.28
N GLY A 191 -10.83 0.12 -13.87
CA GLY A 191 -9.80 -0.01 -14.88
C GLY A 191 -8.48 -0.19 -14.18
N ALA A 192 -7.86 -1.37 -14.24
CA ALA A 192 -6.45 -1.49 -13.96
C ALA A 192 -5.72 -0.36 -14.69
N PRO A 193 -4.71 0.27 -14.08
CA PRO A 193 -3.86 1.15 -14.86
C PRO A 193 -3.38 0.35 -16.07
N PHE A 194 -3.67 0.85 -17.27
CA PHE A 194 -3.21 0.24 -18.52
C PHE A 194 -1.71 0.48 -18.71
N TYR A 195 -0.92 0.11 -17.69
CA TYR A 195 0.52 0.10 -17.76
C TYR A 195 0.96 -1.27 -18.20
N ASP A 196 1.74 -1.33 -19.26
CA ASP A 196 2.27 -2.59 -19.73
C ASP A 196 3.42 -3.04 -18.82
N VAL A 197 3.12 -3.93 -17.88
CA VAL A 197 4.11 -4.51 -16.97
C VAL A 197 5.16 -5.31 -17.76
N GLN A 198 4.84 -5.77 -18.98
CA GLN A 198 5.77 -6.51 -19.84
C GLN A 198 6.94 -5.65 -20.32
N ASP A 199 6.79 -4.32 -20.32
CA ASP A 199 7.88 -3.41 -20.65
C ASP A 199 8.91 -3.25 -19.52
N MET A 200 8.59 -3.74 -18.31
CA MET A 200 9.48 -3.64 -17.16
C MET A 200 10.60 -4.69 -17.22
N GLU A 201 11.84 -4.24 -17.26
CA GLU A 201 13.04 -5.09 -17.31
C GLU A 201 13.65 -5.36 -15.91
N VAL A 202 13.18 -4.68 -14.87
CA VAL A 202 13.74 -4.80 -13.52
C VAL A 202 13.55 -6.24 -13.01
N PRO A 203 14.61 -6.90 -12.50
CA PRO A 203 14.47 -8.17 -11.80
C PRO A 203 13.45 -8.04 -10.67
N THR A 204 12.40 -8.85 -10.71
CA THR A 204 11.25 -8.70 -9.81
C THR A 204 11.02 -9.97 -9.02
N ALA A 205 10.94 -9.81 -7.69
CA ALA A 205 10.60 -10.88 -6.76
C ALA A 205 9.22 -10.59 -6.14
N ILE A 206 8.32 -11.56 -6.14
CA ILE A 206 6.93 -11.40 -5.72
C ILE A 206 6.61 -12.33 -4.58
N TRP A 207 6.03 -11.80 -3.50
CA TRP A 207 5.38 -12.58 -2.45
C TRP A 207 3.93 -12.14 -2.35
N ASN A 208 3.02 -13.10 -2.36
CA ASN A 208 1.59 -12.85 -2.18
C ASN A 208 1.00 -13.76 -1.10
N ALA A 209 -0.12 -13.35 -0.54
CA ALA A 209 -0.79 -14.03 0.56
C ALA A 209 -2.03 -14.78 0.09
N GLY A 210 -2.24 -15.99 0.59
CA GLY A 210 -3.34 -16.86 0.15
C GLY A 210 -4.71 -16.41 0.64
N ARG A 211 -4.76 -15.63 1.73
CA ARG A 211 -5.98 -15.10 2.34
C ARG A 211 -6.14 -13.59 2.16
N ASP A 212 -5.38 -13.00 1.24
CA ASP A 212 -5.47 -11.59 0.93
C ASP A 212 -6.76 -11.29 0.15
N CYS A 213 -7.55 -10.38 0.65
CA CYS A 213 -8.80 -9.97 0.00
C CYS A 213 -8.73 -8.58 -0.62
N LEU A 214 -7.64 -7.86 -0.37
CA LEU A 214 -7.33 -6.61 -1.06
C LEU A 214 -6.56 -6.90 -2.34
N ALA A 215 -5.40 -7.53 -2.22
CA ALA A 215 -4.58 -8.04 -3.31
C ALA A 215 -4.89 -9.53 -3.52
N ASP A 216 -6.07 -9.84 -4.03
CA ASP A 216 -6.55 -11.22 -4.17
C ASP A 216 -5.53 -12.08 -4.93
N PRO A 217 -5.23 -13.31 -4.47
CA PRO A 217 -4.28 -14.20 -5.15
C PRO A 217 -4.59 -14.44 -6.64
N ARG A 218 -5.86 -14.34 -7.03
CA ARG A 218 -6.29 -14.47 -8.44
C ARG A 218 -5.83 -13.27 -9.27
N ASP A 219 -5.83 -12.06 -8.70
CA ASP A 219 -5.27 -10.88 -9.37
C ASP A 219 -3.76 -11.03 -9.54
N THR A 220 -3.06 -11.54 -8.51
CA THR A 220 -1.63 -11.86 -8.63
C THR A 220 -1.37 -12.94 -9.70
N ALA A 221 -2.22 -13.96 -9.81
CA ALA A 221 -2.08 -15.00 -10.84
C ALA A 221 -2.19 -14.42 -12.26
N LEU A 222 -2.95 -13.35 -12.48
CA LEU A 222 -3.00 -12.62 -13.75
C LEU A 222 -1.74 -11.77 -13.99
N LEU A 223 -1.09 -11.28 -12.93
CA LEU A 223 0.12 -10.49 -13.02
C LEU A 223 1.35 -11.33 -13.36
N LEU A 224 1.52 -12.49 -12.72
CA LEU A 224 2.74 -13.31 -12.81
C LEU A 224 3.23 -13.56 -14.25
N PRO A 225 2.37 -13.95 -15.23
CA PRO A 225 2.81 -14.17 -16.61
C PRO A 225 3.22 -12.89 -17.35
N GLN A 226 2.87 -11.72 -16.83
CA GLN A 226 3.20 -10.43 -17.42
C GLN A 226 4.57 -9.90 -16.96
N VAL A 227 5.11 -10.42 -15.86
CA VAL A 227 6.42 -9.99 -15.33
C VAL A 227 7.53 -10.70 -16.07
N ARG A 228 8.13 -10.01 -17.04
CA ARG A 228 9.17 -10.58 -17.94
C ARG A 228 10.38 -11.13 -17.18
N ASN A 229 10.86 -10.40 -16.18
CA ASN A 229 12.05 -10.77 -15.41
C ASN A 229 11.68 -11.16 -13.96
N LEU A 230 10.81 -12.17 -13.83
CA LEU A 230 10.43 -12.73 -12.53
C LEU A 230 11.56 -13.61 -12.01
N VAL A 231 12.25 -13.18 -10.96
CA VAL A 231 13.39 -13.90 -10.35
C VAL A 231 13.00 -14.75 -9.15
N HIS A 232 11.85 -14.47 -8.54
CA HIS A 232 11.32 -15.23 -7.42
C HIS A 232 9.81 -15.02 -7.29
N HIS A 233 9.11 -16.09 -6.90
CA HIS A 233 7.69 -16.01 -6.51
C HIS A 233 7.39 -16.99 -5.38
N LYS A 234 6.64 -16.50 -4.38
CA LYS A 234 6.14 -17.33 -3.27
C LYS A 234 4.75 -16.92 -2.84
N LEU A 235 3.84 -17.87 -2.82
CA LEU A 235 2.55 -17.76 -2.14
C LEU A 235 2.69 -18.18 -0.68
N ILE A 236 2.22 -17.36 0.26
CA ILE A 236 2.15 -17.69 1.69
C ILE A 236 0.67 -17.97 2.02
N PRO A 237 0.26 -19.26 2.14
CA PRO A 237 -1.16 -19.63 2.08
C PRO A 237 -2.01 -19.09 3.23
N HIS A 238 -1.42 -18.93 4.41
CA HIS A 238 -2.14 -18.55 5.63
C HIS A 238 -2.12 -17.05 5.92
N TRP A 239 -1.34 -16.26 5.17
CA TRP A 239 -1.21 -14.83 5.36
C TRP A 239 -2.33 -14.03 4.72
N ASN A 240 -2.61 -12.88 5.33
CA ASN A 240 -3.45 -11.79 4.86
C ASN A 240 -2.58 -10.62 4.36
N HIS A 241 -3.26 -9.57 3.90
CA HIS A 241 -2.62 -8.37 3.34
C HIS A 241 -1.64 -7.68 4.30
N MET A 242 -1.96 -7.61 5.59
CA MET A 242 -1.15 -6.89 6.57
C MET A 242 -0.04 -7.73 7.20
N ASP A 243 -0.04 -9.06 7.02
CA ASP A 243 0.95 -9.94 7.64
C ASP A 243 2.37 -9.68 7.11
N PHE A 244 2.50 -9.14 5.90
CA PHE A 244 3.78 -8.68 5.35
C PHE A 244 4.47 -7.60 6.20
N VAL A 245 3.71 -6.84 6.99
CA VAL A 245 4.20 -5.71 7.79
C VAL A 245 4.04 -5.98 9.28
N LEU A 246 2.95 -6.66 9.68
CA LEU A 246 2.55 -6.82 11.08
C LEU A 246 2.67 -8.26 11.57
N GLY A 247 2.90 -9.26 10.67
CA GLY A 247 2.97 -10.67 11.03
C GLY A 247 4.09 -10.95 12.03
N LEU A 248 3.79 -11.75 13.06
CA LEU A 248 4.76 -12.14 14.08
C LEU A 248 5.90 -12.99 13.52
N ASP A 249 5.57 -13.81 12.53
CA ASP A 249 6.47 -14.71 11.81
C ASP A 249 7.10 -14.08 10.56
N ALA A 250 6.84 -12.78 10.29
CA ALA A 250 7.28 -12.11 9.07
C ALA A 250 8.81 -12.16 8.87
N TYR A 251 9.58 -12.12 9.94
CA TYR A 251 11.02 -12.23 9.83
C TYR A 251 11.45 -13.61 9.31
N GLU A 252 10.91 -14.68 9.87
CA GLU A 252 11.28 -16.04 9.54
C GLU A 252 10.74 -16.49 8.17
N VAL A 253 9.50 -16.11 7.88
CA VAL A 253 8.77 -16.57 6.68
C VAL A 253 9.12 -15.75 5.45
N LEU A 254 9.46 -14.45 5.63
CA LEU A 254 9.59 -13.50 4.54
C LEU A 254 10.95 -12.78 4.52
N TYR A 255 11.30 -12.04 5.59
CA TYR A 255 12.41 -11.09 5.49
C TYR A 255 13.77 -11.75 5.32
N ARG A 256 13.99 -12.95 5.88
CA ARG A 256 15.20 -13.74 5.64
C ARG A 256 15.35 -14.08 4.16
N GLU A 257 14.27 -14.50 3.52
CA GLU A 257 14.25 -14.87 2.11
C GLU A 257 14.48 -13.64 1.20
N ILE A 258 13.88 -12.50 1.55
CA ILE A 258 14.16 -11.21 0.88
C ILE A 258 15.66 -10.89 0.92
N LEU A 259 16.29 -11.01 2.09
CA LEU A 259 17.73 -10.77 2.22
C LEU A 259 18.57 -11.73 1.35
N ASP A 260 18.14 -12.98 1.21
CA ASP A 260 18.84 -13.94 0.35
C ASP A 260 18.64 -13.63 -1.13
N VAL A 261 17.47 -13.16 -1.55
CA VAL A 261 17.24 -12.64 -2.91
C VAL A 261 18.12 -11.40 -3.16
N MET A 262 18.21 -10.46 -2.23
CA MET A 262 19.06 -9.27 -2.35
C MET A 262 20.53 -9.65 -2.50
N LYS A 263 21.03 -10.61 -1.72
CA LYS A 263 22.44 -11.09 -1.80
C LYS A 263 22.79 -11.69 -3.15
N LYS A 264 21.84 -12.35 -3.81
CA LYS A 264 22.06 -12.93 -5.16
C LYS A 264 22.17 -11.87 -6.26
N HIS A 265 21.77 -10.64 -5.97
CA HIS A 265 21.76 -9.52 -6.92
C HIS A 265 22.61 -8.33 -6.41
N LEU A 266 23.70 -8.62 -5.73
CA LEU A 266 24.67 -7.63 -5.24
C LEU A 266 25.40 -6.88 -6.38
#